data_068b3df6bbc75c0dbb5fe2713fcdfa71
#
_entry.id   068b3df6bbc75c0dbb5fe2713fcdfa71
#
_cell.length_a   1.000
_cell.length_b   1.000
_cell.length_c   1.000
_cell.angle_alpha   90.00
_cell.angle_beta   90.00
_cell.angle_gamma   90.00
#
_symmetry.space_group_name_H-M   'P 1'
#
loop_
_entity.id
_entity.type
_entity.pdbx_description
1 polymer ?
#
loop_
_entity_poly.entity_id
_entity_poly.type
_entity_poly.pdbx_seq_one_letter_code
_entity_poly.pdbx_strand_id
1 'polypeptide(L)'
;MVAIGAVQGRFQGLHMGHMEFLLEAKKRCQFLIIGVTNYDIHSQYIKNDAKLNRFQEQANPFTYFERLMMITESMVEAGVPREEFTIVPFPIEVPEKIPNFVPEDVVFFQTIYDQWGRNKVEQLQKMGYQTEVMWERTDADRLTSGTQVRKLMQEGGDWESLMPKAAVKYVKEHHLEKKVCR
;
A
#
# COMPACT_ATOMS: atom_id res chain seq x y z
N MET A 1 -19.22 12.00 0.50
CA MET A 1 -18.87 10.57 0.38
C MET A 1 -19.06 10.18 -1.08
N VAL A 2 -18.01 9.71 -1.75
CA VAL A 2 -18.10 9.25 -3.15
C VAL A 2 -18.54 7.79 -3.22
N ALA A 3 -19.05 7.35 -4.39
CA ALA A 3 -19.47 5.95 -4.55
C ALA A 3 -18.25 5.01 -4.49
N ILE A 4 -17.22 5.28 -5.28
CA ILE A 4 -16.01 4.46 -5.34
C ILE A 4 -14.79 5.34 -5.11
N GLY A 5 -14.00 4.97 -4.11
CA GLY A 5 -12.69 5.54 -3.85
C GLY A 5 -11.57 4.57 -4.21
N ALA A 6 -10.38 5.08 -4.49
CA ALA A 6 -9.20 4.27 -4.70
C ALA A 6 -7.99 4.82 -3.93
N VAL A 7 -7.15 3.92 -3.47
CA VAL A 7 -5.85 4.22 -2.87
C VAL A 7 -4.79 3.29 -3.44
N GLN A 8 -3.52 3.63 -3.28
CA GLN A 8 -2.43 2.79 -3.76
C GLN A 8 -1.24 2.81 -2.81
N GLY A 9 -0.54 1.71 -2.73
CA GLY A 9 0.66 1.59 -1.92
C GLY A 9 1.41 0.28 -2.14
N ARG A 10 2.65 0.21 -1.67
CA ARG A 10 3.44 -1.04 -1.72
C ARG A 10 3.02 -2.02 -0.64
N PHE A 11 2.67 -1.52 0.54
CA PHE A 11 2.28 -2.33 1.71
C PHE A 11 3.30 -3.43 2.06
N GLN A 12 4.59 -3.15 1.84
CA GLN A 12 5.71 -4.03 2.17
C GLN A 12 6.09 -3.87 3.64
N GLY A 13 5.44 -4.70 4.49
CA GLY A 13 5.21 -4.50 5.90
C GLY A 13 4.03 -3.55 6.11
N LEU A 14 2.80 -4.12 6.14
CA LEU A 14 1.59 -3.35 6.47
C LEU A 14 1.74 -2.81 7.91
N HIS A 15 1.63 -1.50 8.09
CA HIS A 15 1.86 -0.84 9.37
C HIS A 15 0.75 0.14 9.73
N MET A 16 0.75 0.65 10.97
CA MET A 16 -0.30 1.53 11.48
C MET A 16 -0.51 2.80 10.64
N GLY A 17 0.56 3.35 10.05
CA GLY A 17 0.42 4.49 9.12
C GLY A 17 -0.32 4.14 7.82
N HIS A 18 -0.18 2.89 7.34
CA HIS A 18 -1.02 2.41 6.24
C HIS A 18 -2.48 2.27 6.66
N MET A 19 -2.73 1.75 7.87
CA MET A 19 -4.11 1.62 8.37
C MET A 19 -4.79 2.97 8.54
N GLU A 20 -4.10 3.97 9.09
CA GLU A 20 -4.61 5.35 9.16
C GLU A 20 -5.06 5.84 7.77
N PHE A 21 -4.20 5.65 6.75
CA PHE A 21 -4.47 6.05 5.38
C PHE A 21 -5.67 5.30 4.77
N LEU A 22 -5.73 3.97 4.92
CA LEU A 22 -6.80 3.13 4.36
C LEU A 22 -8.15 3.44 5.01
N LEU A 23 -8.18 3.57 6.33
CA LEU A 23 -9.41 3.83 7.07
C LEU A 23 -9.94 5.24 6.82
N GLU A 24 -9.06 6.24 6.68
CA GLU A 24 -9.49 7.59 6.34
C GLU A 24 -10.05 7.67 4.92
N ALA A 25 -9.42 6.98 3.95
CA ALA A 25 -9.95 6.86 2.60
C ALA A 25 -11.33 6.16 2.59
N LYS A 26 -11.47 5.07 3.37
CA LYS A 26 -12.74 4.33 3.48
C LYS A 26 -13.88 5.18 4.01
N LYS A 27 -13.63 6.08 4.96
CA LYS A 27 -14.65 7.01 5.48
C LYS A 27 -15.21 7.97 4.41
N ARG A 28 -14.49 8.17 3.32
CA ARG A 28 -14.83 9.11 2.24
C ARG A 28 -15.54 8.47 1.07
N CYS A 29 -15.63 7.13 1.03
CA CYS A 29 -16.29 6.40 -0.05
C CYS A 29 -17.17 5.26 0.47
N GLN A 30 -18.13 4.82 -0.36
CA GLN A 30 -18.95 3.65 -0.06
C GLN A 30 -18.14 2.37 -0.30
N PHE A 31 -17.42 2.28 -1.42
CA PHE A 31 -16.57 1.16 -1.79
C PHE A 31 -15.12 1.63 -2.01
N LEU A 32 -14.14 0.90 -1.44
CA LEU A 32 -12.72 1.26 -1.54
C LEU A 32 -11.95 0.23 -2.38
N ILE A 33 -11.27 0.70 -3.41
CA ILE A 33 -10.28 -0.09 -4.18
C ILE A 33 -8.89 0.18 -3.62
N ILE A 34 -8.20 -0.88 -3.18
CA ILE A 34 -6.85 -0.82 -2.63
C ILE A 34 -5.87 -1.38 -3.65
N GLY A 35 -5.17 -0.51 -4.34
CA GLY A 35 -4.17 -0.86 -5.35
C GLY A 35 -2.82 -1.21 -4.72
N VAL A 36 -2.33 -2.42 -4.96
CA VAL A 36 -1.02 -2.88 -4.48
C VAL A 36 0.02 -2.72 -5.59
N THR A 37 0.95 -1.77 -5.39
CA THR A 37 2.06 -1.55 -6.34
C THR A 37 3.17 -2.57 -6.14
N ASN A 38 4.11 -2.67 -7.09
CA ASN A 38 5.17 -3.69 -7.10
C ASN A 38 4.59 -5.10 -6.86
N TYR A 39 3.47 -5.40 -7.52
CA TYR A 39 2.78 -6.67 -7.35
C TYR A 39 3.56 -7.84 -7.99
N ASP A 40 4.33 -7.56 -9.03
CA ASP A 40 5.23 -8.49 -9.71
C ASP A 40 6.68 -8.00 -9.58
N ILE A 41 7.36 -8.46 -8.52
CA ILE A 41 8.76 -8.09 -8.22
C ILE A 41 9.76 -8.66 -9.24
N HIS A 42 9.34 -9.61 -10.08
CA HIS A 42 10.17 -10.20 -11.13
C HIS A 42 9.96 -9.54 -12.48
N SER A 43 9.06 -8.56 -12.59
CA SER A 43 8.76 -7.86 -13.83
C SER A 43 9.99 -7.12 -14.36
N GLN A 44 10.22 -7.24 -15.67
CA GLN A 44 11.29 -6.50 -16.36
C GLN A 44 11.14 -4.97 -16.28
N TYR A 45 9.92 -4.45 -16.06
CA TYR A 45 9.68 -3.02 -15.89
C TYR A 45 10.29 -2.49 -14.59
N ILE A 46 10.32 -3.30 -13.55
CA ILE A 46 10.96 -2.98 -12.26
C ILE A 46 12.49 -3.00 -12.38
N LYS A 47 13.05 -3.90 -13.18
CA LYS A 47 14.52 -4.05 -13.35
C LYS A 47 15.20 -2.84 -13.99
N ASN A 48 14.50 -2.10 -14.84
CA ASN A 48 15.05 -0.93 -15.52
C ASN A 48 15.25 0.28 -14.59
N ASP A 49 14.56 0.33 -13.46
CA ASP A 49 14.66 1.40 -12.45
C ASP A 49 15.35 0.93 -11.16
N ALA A 50 16.20 -0.10 -11.25
CA ALA A 50 16.90 -0.73 -10.12
C ALA A 50 17.82 0.22 -9.30
N LYS A 51 18.02 1.48 -9.76
CA LYS A 51 18.72 2.53 -9.00
C LYS A 51 17.91 3.07 -7.81
N LEU A 52 16.60 2.83 -7.79
CA LEU A 52 15.75 3.22 -6.67
C LEU A 52 15.62 2.06 -5.69
N ASN A 53 16.09 2.21 -4.45
CA ASN A 53 16.04 1.21 -3.38
C ASN A 53 14.67 0.52 -3.22
N ARG A 54 13.58 1.18 -3.65
CA ARG A 54 12.21 0.66 -3.58
C ARG A 54 11.93 -0.55 -4.48
N PHE A 55 12.76 -0.79 -5.50
CA PHE A 55 12.61 -1.90 -6.43
C PHE A 55 13.54 -3.08 -6.12
N GLN A 56 14.40 -2.95 -5.12
CA GLN A 56 15.26 -4.04 -4.68
C GLN A 56 14.42 -5.14 -4.02
N GLU A 57 14.84 -6.40 -4.18
CA GLU A 57 14.18 -7.57 -3.63
C GLU A 57 14.04 -7.48 -2.11
N GLN A 58 15.10 -7.03 -1.43
CA GLN A 58 15.10 -6.83 0.03
C GLN A 58 14.07 -5.79 0.51
N ALA A 59 13.69 -4.85 -0.36
CA ALA A 59 12.65 -3.87 -0.06
C ALA A 59 11.23 -4.41 -0.32
N ASN A 60 11.10 -5.58 -0.95
CA ASN A 60 9.84 -6.20 -1.37
C ASN A 60 9.75 -7.70 -1.00
N PRO A 61 9.95 -8.09 0.27
CA PRO A 61 9.99 -9.49 0.68
C PRO A 61 8.64 -10.20 0.59
N PHE A 62 7.53 -9.47 0.67
CA PHE A 62 6.20 -10.07 0.68
C PHE A 62 5.60 -10.10 -0.72
N THR A 63 5.08 -11.27 -1.10
CA THR A 63 4.36 -11.45 -2.36
C THR A 63 3.08 -10.61 -2.41
N TYR A 64 2.49 -10.49 -3.60
CA TYR A 64 1.18 -9.83 -3.74
C TYR A 64 0.12 -10.50 -2.86
N PHE A 65 0.05 -11.84 -2.87
CA PHE A 65 -0.94 -12.59 -2.10
C PHE A 65 -0.78 -12.39 -0.58
N GLU A 66 0.44 -12.41 -0.05
CA GLU A 66 0.69 -12.17 1.36
C GLU A 66 0.27 -10.77 1.80
N ARG A 67 0.52 -9.76 0.97
CA ARG A 67 0.07 -8.38 1.23
C ARG A 67 -1.45 -8.27 1.16
N LEU A 68 -2.08 -8.92 0.18
CA LEU A 68 -3.53 -8.99 0.04
C LEU A 68 -4.16 -9.58 1.31
N MET A 69 -3.62 -10.67 1.83
CA MET A 69 -4.14 -11.30 3.06
C MET A 69 -3.95 -10.40 4.28
N MET A 70 -2.76 -9.84 4.48
CA MET A 70 -2.51 -8.89 5.58
C MET A 70 -3.47 -7.69 5.54
N ILE A 71 -3.69 -7.09 4.36
CA ILE A 71 -4.60 -5.96 4.21
C ILE A 71 -6.04 -6.40 4.49
N THR A 72 -6.48 -7.52 3.91
CA THR A 72 -7.86 -8.01 4.08
C THR A 72 -8.19 -8.24 5.55
N GLU A 73 -7.35 -9.00 6.26
CA GLU A 73 -7.59 -9.33 7.67
C GLU A 73 -7.54 -8.08 8.55
N SER A 74 -6.62 -7.15 8.26
CA SER A 74 -6.51 -5.92 9.03
C SER A 74 -7.67 -4.94 8.80
N MET A 75 -8.20 -4.85 7.58
CA MET A 75 -9.37 -4.03 7.28
C MET A 75 -10.62 -4.60 7.99
N VAL A 76 -10.80 -5.93 7.96
CA VAL A 76 -11.90 -6.61 8.65
C VAL A 76 -11.74 -6.47 10.18
N GLU A 77 -10.55 -6.64 10.73
CA GLU A 77 -10.25 -6.39 12.16
C GLU A 77 -10.62 -4.96 12.58
N ALA A 78 -10.38 -3.99 11.69
CA ALA A 78 -10.75 -2.59 11.92
C ALA A 78 -12.25 -2.29 11.76
N GLY A 79 -13.09 -3.30 11.50
CA GLY A 79 -14.54 -3.19 11.39
C GLY A 79 -15.05 -2.78 10.01
N VAL A 80 -14.23 -2.84 8.97
CA VAL A 80 -14.68 -2.59 7.58
C VAL A 80 -15.28 -3.87 7.00
N PRO A 81 -16.57 -3.86 6.58
CA PRO A 81 -17.21 -5.02 5.95
C PRO A 81 -16.43 -5.49 4.72
N ARG A 82 -16.29 -6.82 4.55
CA ARG A 82 -15.48 -7.39 3.46
C ARG A 82 -16.02 -7.00 2.07
N GLU A 83 -17.30 -6.82 1.95
CA GLU A 83 -18.01 -6.40 0.73
C GLU A 83 -17.84 -4.92 0.37
N GLU A 84 -17.26 -4.11 1.25
CA GLU A 84 -17.07 -2.67 1.04
C GLU A 84 -15.67 -2.30 0.53
N PHE A 85 -14.81 -3.29 0.25
CA PHE A 85 -13.50 -3.04 -0.36
C PHE A 85 -13.01 -4.19 -1.20
N THR A 86 -12.09 -3.90 -2.10
CA THR A 86 -11.33 -4.89 -2.87
C THR A 86 -9.86 -4.52 -2.95
N ILE A 87 -9.01 -5.52 -3.21
CA ILE A 87 -7.57 -5.34 -3.35
C ILE A 87 -7.18 -5.83 -4.75
N VAL A 88 -6.48 -4.97 -5.49
CA VAL A 88 -6.11 -5.24 -6.88
C VAL A 88 -4.61 -4.98 -7.12
N PRO A 89 -4.00 -5.63 -8.12
CA PRO A 89 -2.69 -5.20 -8.61
C PRO A 89 -2.77 -3.77 -9.14
N PHE A 90 -1.74 -2.96 -8.89
CA PHE A 90 -1.70 -1.59 -9.37
C PHE A 90 -0.41 -1.32 -10.15
N PRO A 91 -0.47 -1.34 -11.50
CA PRO A 91 0.69 -1.24 -12.38
C PRO A 91 1.12 0.23 -12.59
N ILE A 92 1.57 0.90 -11.53
CA ILE A 92 1.95 2.31 -11.60
C ILE A 92 3.12 2.58 -12.54
N GLU A 93 3.96 1.58 -12.77
CA GLU A 93 5.10 1.61 -13.71
C GLU A 93 4.66 1.50 -15.18
N VAL A 94 3.42 1.05 -15.41
CA VAL A 94 2.82 0.89 -16.74
C VAL A 94 1.39 1.45 -16.68
N PRO A 95 1.26 2.80 -16.61
CA PRO A 95 0.00 3.46 -16.25
C PRO A 95 -1.16 3.13 -17.19
N GLU A 96 -0.89 2.85 -18.47
CA GLU A 96 -1.89 2.46 -19.47
C GLU A 96 -2.62 1.14 -19.12
N LYS A 97 -2.09 0.36 -18.17
CA LYS A 97 -2.74 -0.87 -17.68
C LYS A 97 -3.66 -0.63 -16.47
N ILE A 98 -3.60 0.54 -15.83
CA ILE A 98 -4.43 0.85 -14.65
C ILE A 98 -5.92 0.66 -14.93
N PRO A 99 -6.49 1.06 -16.09
CA PRO A 99 -7.91 0.88 -16.37
C PRO A 99 -8.40 -0.58 -16.40
N ASN A 100 -7.50 -1.56 -16.50
CA ASN A 100 -7.87 -2.98 -16.37
C ASN A 100 -8.19 -3.39 -14.91
N PHE A 101 -7.79 -2.59 -13.92
CA PHE A 101 -7.91 -2.92 -12.50
C PHE A 101 -8.77 -1.93 -11.73
N VAL A 102 -8.88 -0.69 -12.24
CA VAL A 102 -9.56 0.41 -11.56
C VAL A 102 -10.46 1.13 -12.57
N PRO A 103 -11.78 1.24 -12.32
CA PRO A 103 -12.69 1.96 -13.21
C PRO A 103 -12.35 3.45 -13.31
N GLU A 104 -12.84 4.11 -14.36
CA GLU A 104 -12.51 5.52 -14.66
C GLU A 104 -13.21 6.53 -13.73
N ASP A 105 -14.33 6.14 -13.14
CA ASP A 105 -15.19 6.99 -12.31
C ASP A 105 -14.83 7.00 -10.82
N VAL A 106 -13.60 6.55 -10.46
CA VAL A 106 -13.13 6.56 -9.07
C VAL A 106 -12.49 7.90 -8.69
N VAL A 107 -12.50 8.18 -7.39
CA VAL A 107 -11.70 9.25 -6.79
C VAL A 107 -10.49 8.64 -6.08
N PHE A 108 -9.28 9.00 -6.53
CA PHE A 108 -8.06 8.59 -5.87
C PHE A 108 -7.76 9.46 -4.66
N PHE A 109 -7.72 8.87 -3.47
CA PHE A 109 -7.30 9.52 -2.24
C PHE A 109 -5.78 9.41 -2.07
N GLN A 110 -5.11 10.53 -1.79
CA GLN A 110 -3.66 10.62 -1.75
C GLN A 110 -3.16 11.28 -0.46
N THR A 111 -1.98 10.88 -0.02
CA THR A 111 -1.16 11.62 0.94
C THR A 111 0.13 12.04 0.24
N ILE A 112 0.50 13.30 0.37
CA ILE A 112 1.72 13.85 -0.20
C ILE A 112 2.73 14.04 0.93
N TYR A 113 3.91 13.43 0.78
CA TYR A 113 5.06 13.61 1.67
C TYR A 113 6.23 14.33 0.96
N ASP A 114 6.31 14.18 -0.35
CA ASP A 114 7.45 14.61 -1.16
C ASP A 114 7.03 14.92 -2.60
N GLN A 115 7.99 15.33 -3.43
CA GLN A 115 7.77 15.61 -4.85
C GLN A 115 7.29 14.36 -5.62
N TRP A 116 7.72 13.17 -5.22
CA TRP A 116 7.27 11.93 -5.87
C TRP A 116 5.76 11.69 -5.63
N GLY A 117 5.26 12.03 -4.44
CA GLY A 117 3.82 12.02 -4.15
C GLY A 117 3.05 12.99 -5.05
N ARG A 118 3.56 14.21 -5.26
CA ARG A 118 2.96 15.19 -6.19
C ARG A 118 2.94 14.67 -7.62
N ASN A 119 4.05 14.13 -8.09
CA ASN A 119 4.14 13.56 -9.45
C ASN A 119 3.11 12.44 -9.70
N LYS A 120 2.82 11.62 -8.68
CA LYS A 120 1.77 10.58 -8.79
C LYS A 120 0.37 11.17 -8.93
N VAL A 121 0.06 12.22 -8.17
CA VAL A 121 -1.21 12.94 -8.29
C VAL A 121 -1.36 13.48 -9.71
N GLU A 122 -0.34 14.18 -10.22
CA GLU A 122 -0.35 14.70 -11.59
C GLU A 122 -0.49 13.60 -12.66
N GLN A 123 0.17 12.47 -12.46
CA GLN A 123 0.08 11.33 -13.38
C GLN A 123 -1.35 10.78 -13.45
N LEU A 124 -2.02 10.58 -12.32
CA LEU A 124 -3.40 10.12 -12.27
C LEU A 124 -4.36 11.13 -12.91
N GLN A 125 -4.16 12.43 -12.64
CA GLN A 125 -4.96 13.50 -13.25
C GLN A 125 -4.79 13.56 -14.78
N LYS A 126 -3.56 13.40 -15.29
CA LYS A 126 -3.29 13.32 -16.75
C LYS A 126 -3.96 12.12 -17.42
N MET A 127 -4.22 11.05 -16.66
CA MET A 127 -4.97 9.89 -17.11
C MET A 127 -6.50 10.09 -17.03
N GLY A 128 -6.98 11.24 -16.54
CA GLY A 128 -8.39 11.56 -16.40
C GLY A 128 -9.02 11.18 -15.06
N TYR A 129 -8.27 10.61 -14.13
CA TYR A 129 -8.80 10.28 -12.81
C TYR A 129 -8.99 11.50 -11.93
N GLN A 130 -10.06 11.51 -11.14
CA GLN A 130 -10.24 12.49 -10.07
C GLN A 130 -9.31 12.14 -8.91
N THR A 131 -8.72 13.15 -8.28
CA THR A 131 -7.82 12.97 -7.14
C THR A 131 -8.19 13.90 -6.00
N GLU A 132 -8.12 13.40 -4.77
CA GLU A 132 -8.28 14.18 -3.54
C GLU A 132 -7.05 13.98 -2.66
N VAL A 133 -6.36 15.06 -2.33
CA VAL A 133 -5.26 15.04 -1.38
C VAL A 133 -5.84 15.14 0.02
N MET A 134 -5.81 14.03 0.77
CA MET A 134 -6.31 13.98 2.16
C MET A 134 -5.38 14.70 3.11
N TRP A 135 -4.05 14.54 2.90
CA TRP A 135 -3.02 15.15 3.74
C TRP A 135 -1.79 15.55 2.94
N GLU A 136 -1.23 16.70 3.27
CA GLU A 136 0.14 17.07 2.98
C GLU A 136 0.93 16.98 4.28
N ARG A 137 1.93 16.11 4.33
CA ARG A 137 2.71 15.78 5.53
C ARG A 137 4.19 15.76 5.21
N THR A 138 5.01 15.91 6.22
CA THR A 138 6.47 15.72 6.16
C THR A 138 6.84 14.30 6.61
N ASP A 139 8.10 13.91 6.43
CA ASP A 139 8.58 12.62 6.95
C ASP A 139 8.50 12.55 8.49
N ALA A 140 8.57 13.69 9.17
CA ALA A 140 8.41 13.76 10.64
C ALA A 140 6.98 13.42 11.12
N ASP A 141 5.98 13.58 10.25
CA ASP A 141 4.58 13.27 10.55
C ASP A 141 4.23 11.79 10.36
N ARG A 142 5.19 10.98 9.91
CA ARG A 142 4.96 9.55 9.70
C ARG A 142 4.91 8.81 11.03
N LEU A 143 3.83 8.08 11.29
CA LEU A 143 3.73 7.20 12.45
C LEU A 143 4.82 6.11 12.43
N THR A 144 5.09 5.56 11.24
CA THR A 144 6.12 4.55 10.98
C THR A 144 6.29 4.34 9.48
N SER A 145 7.21 3.48 9.09
CA SER A 145 7.45 3.11 7.68
C SER A 145 7.67 1.61 7.52
N GLY A 146 7.35 1.06 6.34
CA GLY A 146 7.66 -0.32 6.03
C GLY A 146 9.16 -0.65 6.13
N THR A 147 10.03 0.31 5.90
CA THR A 147 11.49 0.15 6.10
C THR A 147 11.81 -0.07 7.58
N GLN A 148 11.21 0.72 8.48
CA GLN A 148 11.41 0.56 9.92
C GLN A 148 10.89 -0.79 10.42
N VAL A 149 9.69 -1.19 9.98
CA VAL A 149 9.13 -2.50 10.32
C VAL A 149 10.08 -3.63 9.92
N ARG A 150 10.55 -3.63 8.66
CA ARG A 150 11.48 -4.67 8.18
C ARG A 150 12.81 -4.66 8.91
N LYS A 151 13.36 -3.47 9.21
CA LYS A 151 14.58 -3.35 9.99
C LYS A 151 14.44 -3.99 11.39
N LEU A 152 13.35 -3.68 12.10
CA LEU A 152 13.08 -4.29 13.40
C LEU A 152 12.87 -5.80 13.31
N MET A 153 12.22 -6.31 12.25
CA MET A 153 12.14 -7.76 12.01
C MET A 153 13.52 -8.40 11.89
N GLN A 154 14.45 -7.77 11.14
CA GLN A 154 15.82 -8.26 10.96
C GLN A 154 16.63 -8.25 12.27
N GLU A 155 16.43 -7.24 13.09
CA GLU A 155 17.16 -7.03 14.35
C GLU A 155 16.54 -7.77 15.54
N GLY A 156 15.39 -8.45 15.35
CA GLY A 156 14.64 -9.10 16.44
C GLY A 156 14.00 -8.09 17.40
N GLY A 157 13.77 -6.87 16.96
CA GLY A 157 13.14 -5.80 17.73
C GLY A 157 11.61 -5.85 17.72
N ASP A 158 10.97 -4.90 18.38
CA ASP A 158 9.50 -4.80 18.48
C ASP A 158 8.89 -4.22 17.20
N TRP A 159 8.77 -5.04 16.16
CA TRP A 159 8.06 -4.71 14.94
C TRP A 159 6.54 -4.90 15.07
N GLU A 160 6.12 -5.72 16.04
CA GLU A 160 4.71 -6.08 16.23
C GLU A 160 3.86 -4.88 16.64
N SER A 161 4.40 -4.02 17.50
CA SER A 161 3.71 -2.77 17.93
C SER A 161 3.44 -1.78 16.78
N LEU A 162 4.17 -1.91 15.67
CA LEU A 162 4.04 -1.02 14.52
C LEU A 162 3.03 -1.51 13.47
N MET A 163 2.53 -2.74 13.62
CA MET A 163 1.62 -3.38 12.66
C MET A 163 0.24 -3.63 13.27
N PRO A 164 -0.85 -3.72 12.46
CA PRO A 164 -2.13 -4.18 12.95
C PRO A 164 -2.04 -5.63 13.43
N LYS A 165 -2.81 -5.98 14.46
CA LYS A 165 -2.75 -7.30 15.11
C LYS A 165 -3.01 -8.45 14.15
N ALA A 166 -4.00 -8.30 13.26
CA ALA A 166 -4.29 -9.30 12.23
C ALA A 166 -3.09 -9.54 11.30
N ALA A 167 -2.40 -8.47 10.86
CA ALA A 167 -1.19 -8.60 10.05
C ALA A 167 -0.05 -9.28 10.82
N VAL A 168 0.15 -8.93 12.10
CA VAL A 168 1.13 -9.61 12.98
C VAL A 168 0.84 -11.10 13.08
N LYS A 169 -0.42 -11.45 13.34
CA LYS A 169 -0.87 -12.85 13.41
C LYS A 169 -0.53 -13.58 12.11
N TYR A 170 -0.92 -13.02 10.96
CA TYR A 170 -0.66 -13.60 9.65
C TYR A 170 0.84 -13.81 9.39
N VAL A 171 1.66 -12.80 9.68
CA VAL A 171 3.13 -12.89 9.53
C VAL A 171 3.71 -14.05 10.36
N LYS A 172 3.29 -14.20 11.63
CA LYS A 172 3.77 -15.26 12.54
C LYS A 172 3.29 -16.64 12.10
N GLU A 173 2.02 -16.81 11.77
CA GLU A 173 1.45 -18.10 11.34
C GLU A 173 2.10 -18.64 10.07
N HIS A 174 2.52 -17.75 9.17
CA HIS A 174 3.16 -18.10 7.90
C HIS A 174 4.69 -17.94 7.89
N HIS A 175 5.29 -17.60 9.06
CA HIS A 175 6.74 -17.40 9.23
C HIS A 175 7.35 -16.40 8.23
N LEU A 176 6.60 -15.33 7.90
CA LEU A 176 7.00 -14.36 6.86
C LEU A 176 8.17 -13.46 7.31
N GLU A 177 8.40 -13.30 8.60
CA GLU A 177 9.57 -12.61 9.17
C GLU A 177 10.88 -13.19 8.64
N LYS A 178 10.92 -14.51 8.38
CA LYS A 178 12.11 -15.19 7.83
C LYS A 178 12.48 -14.72 6.41
N LYS A 179 11.53 -14.18 5.65
CA LYS A 179 11.80 -13.62 4.32
C LYS A 179 12.54 -12.30 4.39
N VAL A 180 12.36 -11.57 5.49
CA VAL A 180 13.00 -10.27 5.71
C VAL A 180 14.43 -10.42 6.19
N CYS A 181 14.74 -11.55 6.84
CA CYS A 181 16.07 -11.87 7.41
C CYS A 181 17.04 -12.54 6.41
N ARG A 182 16.68 -12.66 5.15
CA ARG A 182 17.51 -13.28 4.10
C ARG A 182 18.44 -12.30 3.41
#